data_5188acf882ed24224d3a7b19ef9cb54c
#
_entry.id   5188acf882ed24224d3a7b19ef9cb54c
#
_cell.length_a   1.000
_cell.length_b   1.000
_cell.length_c   1.000
_cell.angle_alpha   90.00
_cell.angle_beta   90.00
_cell.angle_gamma   90.00
#
_symmetry.space_group_name_H-M   'P 1'
#
loop_
_entity.id
_entity.type
_entity.pdbx_description
1 polymer ?
#
loop_
_entity_poly.entity_id
_entity_poly.type
_entity_poly.pdbx_seq_one_letter_code
_entity_poly.pdbx_strand_id
1 'polypeptide(L)'
;MIRVTVWNEGVHEAESREVAAVYPEGIHGQLKSFLGAQEDMEVRTATLREPDCGLPPEVLENTDVLIWWGHKAHDEVPDELVERVHDRVLRGMGFIALHSAHFSKPFKRLMGTSCALHWR
;
A
#
# COMPACT_ATOMS: atom_id res chain seq x y z
N MET A 1 -18.69 -6.48 -7.00
CA MET A 1 -18.02 -5.91 -5.82
C MET A 1 -16.53 -5.71 -6.11
N ILE A 2 -16.01 -4.55 -5.82
CA ILE A 2 -14.59 -4.23 -6.02
C ILE A 2 -13.80 -4.65 -4.78
N ARG A 3 -12.81 -5.51 -4.95
CA ARG A 3 -11.97 -6.00 -3.86
C ARG A 3 -10.74 -5.10 -3.74
N VAL A 4 -10.69 -4.31 -2.67
CA VAL A 4 -9.63 -3.32 -2.44
C VAL A 4 -8.72 -3.81 -1.31
N THR A 5 -7.42 -3.79 -1.53
CA THR A 5 -6.43 -4.01 -0.48
C THR A 5 -5.68 -2.71 -0.22
N VAL A 6 -5.70 -2.25 1.02
CA VAL A 6 -4.97 -1.05 1.44
C VAL A 6 -3.72 -1.49 2.18
N TRP A 7 -2.56 -1.23 1.58
CA TRP A 7 -1.25 -1.53 2.17
C TRP A 7 -0.65 -0.29 2.80
N ASN A 8 -0.20 -0.42 4.04
CA ASN A 8 0.48 0.63 4.78
C ASN A 8 1.71 0.01 5.46
N GLU A 9 2.87 0.64 5.37
CA GLU A 9 4.06 0.16 6.08
C GLU A 9 3.86 0.10 7.60
N GLY A 10 3.02 0.97 8.17
CA GLY A 10 2.69 0.96 9.59
C GLY A 10 3.81 1.45 10.51
N VAL A 11 4.84 2.07 9.97
CA VAL A 11 6.03 2.50 10.72
C VAL A 11 5.87 3.92 11.24
N HIS A 12 5.36 4.84 10.42
CA HIS A 12 5.26 6.25 10.80
C HIS A 12 4.33 6.46 11.99
N GLU A 13 3.16 5.84 11.99
CA GLU A 13 2.21 5.92 13.11
C GLU A 13 2.76 5.27 14.38
N ALA A 14 3.55 4.21 14.24
CA ALA A 14 4.17 3.52 15.39
C ALA A 14 5.28 4.34 16.04
N GLU A 15 5.96 5.19 15.28
CA GLU A 15 7.11 5.99 15.75
C GLU A 15 6.74 7.42 16.16
N SER A 16 5.60 7.94 15.73
CA SER A 16 5.18 9.31 15.96
C SER A 16 3.86 9.39 16.72
N ARG A 17 3.88 9.96 17.92
CA ARG A 17 2.67 10.18 18.71
C ARG A 17 1.68 11.12 18.04
N GLU A 18 2.20 12.12 17.31
CA GLU A 18 1.38 13.10 16.62
C GLU A 18 0.60 12.43 15.48
N VAL A 19 1.27 11.57 14.73
CA VAL A 19 0.63 10.81 13.64
C VAL A 19 -0.36 9.80 14.20
N ALA A 20 0.00 9.10 15.29
CA ALA A 20 -0.90 8.14 15.95
C ALA A 20 -2.15 8.83 16.52
N ALA A 21 -2.04 10.09 16.96
CA ALA A 21 -3.18 10.86 17.45
C ALA A 21 -4.17 11.20 16.32
N VAL A 22 -3.67 11.46 15.11
CA VAL A 22 -4.50 11.73 13.93
C VAL A 22 -5.07 10.44 13.35
N TYR A 23 -4.28 9.37 13.33
CA TYR A 23 -4.65 8.08 12.77
C TYR A 23 -4.50 6.97 13.81
N PRO A 24 -5.39 6.90 14.82
CA PRO A 24 -5.23 5.93 15.93
C PRO A 24 -5.27 4.47 15.47
N GLU A 25 -5.94 4.16 14.36
CA GLU A 25 -6.00 2.82 13.77
C GLU A 25 -5.06 2.69 12.55
N GLY A 26 -4.16 3.66 12.37
CA GLY A 26 -3.29 3.75 11.22
C GLY A 26 -3.98 4.35 9.99
N ILE A 27 -3.18 4.79 9.04
CA ILE A 27 -3.68 5.36 7.77
C ILE A 27 -4.53 4.32 7.03
N HIS A 28 -4.11 3.05 7.04
CA HIS A 28 -4.85 1.95 6.41
C HIS A 28 -6.21 1.72 7.10
N GLY A 29 -6.28 1.85 8.43
CA GLY A 29 -7.53 1.72 9.17
C GLY A 29 -8.53 2.83 8.80
N GLN A 30 -8.05 4.06 8.66
CA GLN A 30 -8.88 5.19 8.23
C GLN A 30 -9.43 4.98 6.82
N LEU A 31 -8.58 4.54 5.89
CA LEU A 31 -8.99 4.25 4.53
C LEU A 31 -9.98 3.08 4.47
N LYS A 32 -9.74 2.04 5.26
CA LYS A 32 -10.67 0.91 5.36
C LYS A 32 -12.06 1.37 5.83
N SER A 33 -12.11 2.21 6.84
CA SER A 33 -13.35 2.73 7.39
C SER A 33 -14.14 3.53 6.33
N PHE A 34 -13.44 4.42 5.64
CA PHE A 34 -14.04 5.27 4.62
C PHE A 34 -14.51 4.47 3.39
N LEU A 35 -13.63 3.63 2.85
CA LEU A 35 -13.95 2.86 1.64
C LEU A 35 -14.92 1.71 1.94
N GLY A 36 -14.78 1.08 3.10
CA GLY A 36 -15.64 -0.02 3.50
C GLY A 36 -17.10 0.38 3.78
N ALA A 37 -17.36 1.69 3.92
CA ALA A 37 -18.72 2.21 4.02
C ALA A 37 -19.45 2.19 2.66
N GLN A 38 -18.74 1.97 1.55
CA GLN A 38 -19.34 1.88 0.23
C GLN A 38 -19.88 0.47 0.00
N GLU A 39 -21.10 0.36 -0.52
CA GLU A 39 -21.77 -0.93 -0.71
C GLU A 39 -21.13 -1.81 -1.79
N ASP A 40 -20.40 -1.21 -2.73
CA ASP A 40 -19.79 -1.89 -3.87
C ASP A 40 -18.32 -2.24 -3.64
N MET A 41 -17.80 -2.04 -2.44
CA MET A 41 -16.40 -2.30 -2.11
C MET A 41 -16.25 -3.25 -0.93
N GLU A 42 -15.33 -4.21 -1.09
CA GLU A 42 -14.85 -5.06 0.00
C GLU A 42 -13.40 -4.67 0.28
N VAL A 43 -13.12 -4.19 1.48
CA VAL A 43 -11.80 -3.60 1.81
C VAL A 43 -11.05 -4.45 2.81
N ARG A 44 -9.82 -4.82 2.45
CA ARG A 44 -8.85 -5.53 3.27
C ARG A 44 -7.66 -4.62 3.54
N THR A 45 -7.00 -4.81 4.66
CA THR A 45 -5.75 -4.10 4.98
C THR A 45 -4.57 -5.07 5.07
N ALA A 46 -3.38 -4.55 4.78
CA ALA A 46 -2.12 -5.30 4.90
C ALA A 46 -1.02 -4.33 5.33
N THR A 47 -0.05 -4.85 6.08
CA THR A 47 1.07 -4.03 6.59
C THR A 47 2.40 -4.74 6.40
N LEU A 48 3.49 -3.97 6.46
CA LEU A 48 4.86 -4.46 6.29
C LEU A 48 5.23 -5.57 7.29
N ARG A 49 4.74 -5.48 8.52
CA ARG A 49 5.13 -6.39 9.61
C ARG A 49 4.34 -7.71 9.64
N GLU A 50 3.34 -7.84 8.80
CA GLU A 50 2.62 -9.10 8.64
C GLU A 50 3.45 -10.10 7.82
N PRO A 51 3.21 -11.44 7.97
CA PRO A 51 3.86 -12.43 7.11
C PRO A 51 3.64 -12.10 5.62
N ASP A 52 4.69 -12.19 4.82
CA ASP A 52 4.69 -11.80 3.39
C ASP A 52 4.23 -10.35 3.19
N CYS A 53 4.45 -9.48 4.19
CA CYS A 53 3.95 -8.09 4.20
C CYS A 53 2.43 -8.00 4.01
N GLY A 54 1.70 -9.01 4.46
CA GLY A 54 0.26 -9.10 4.31
C GLY A 54 -0.21 -9.30 2.87
N LEU A 55 0.71 -9.55 1.93
CA LEU A 55 0.39 -9.72 0.51
C LEU A 55 0.92 -11.05 -0.05
N PRO A 56 0.54 -12.19 0.55
CA PRO A 56 0.87 -13.47 -0.07
C PRO A 56 0.17 -13.61 -1.43
N PRO A 57 0.59 -14.55 -2.29
CA PRO A 57 0.02 -14.67 -3.64
C PRO A 57 -1.51 -14.74 -3.67
N GLU A 58 -2.14 -15.47 -2.76
CA GLU A 58 -3.60 -15.62 -2.72
C GLU A 58 -4.32 -14.30 -2.43
N VAL A 59 -3.74 -13.41 -1.63
CA VAL A 59 -4.32 -12.09 -1.37
C VAL A 59 -4.23 -11.22 -2.62
N LEU A 60 -3.08 -11.22 -3.27
CA LEU A 60 -2.88 -10.44 -4.51
C LEU A 60 -3.80 -10.94 -5.63
N GLU A 61 -4.00 -12.25 -5.77
CA GLU A 61 -4.92 -12.80 -6.77
C GLU A 61 -6.37 -12.37 -6.53
N ASN A 62 -6.73 -12.11 -5.29
CA ASN A 62 -8.08 -11.69 -4.91
C ASN A 62 -8.20 -10.17 -4.70
N THR A 63 -7.26 -9.39 -5.23
CA THR A 63 -7.26 -7.94 -5.14
C THR A 63 -7.50 -7.34 -6.53
N ASP A 64 -8.52 -6.49 -6.63
CA ASP A 64 -8.81 -5.75 -7.86
C ASP A 64 -8.07 -4.42 -7.91
N VAL A 65 -7.92 -3.75 -6.75
CA VAL A 65 -7.19 -2.49 -6.62
C VAL A 65 -6.32 -2.55 -5.37
N LEU A 66 -5.05 -2.26 -5.53
CA LEU A 66 -4.08 -2.16 -4.43
C LEU A 66 -3.76 -0.67 -4.20
N ILE A 67 -4.03 -0.20 -2.97
CA ILE A 67 -3.69 1.15 -2.54
C ILE A 67 -2.46 1.05 -1.65
N TRP A 68 -1.44 1.84 -1.96
CA TRP A 68 -0.13 1.74 -1.30
C TRP A 68 0.25 3.05 -0.64
N TRP A 69 0.55 3.01 0.65
CA TRP A 69 1.15 4.12 1.37
C TRP A 69 2.41 3.66 2.10
N GLY A 70 3.49 4.41 1.93
CA GLY A 70 4.75 4.21 2.64
C GLY A 70 5.48 5.53 2.75
N HIS A 71 6.36 5.68 3.74
CA HIS A 71 7.08 6.92 3.99
C HIS A 71 8.50 6.69 4.52
N LYS A 72 8.68 5.75 5.45
CA LYS A 72 9.95 5.55 6.16
C LYS A 72 10.65 4.23 5.86
N ALA A 73 9.93 3.25 5.38
CA ALA A 73 10.42 1.88 5.27
C ALA A 73 10.32 1.31 3.85
N HIS A 74 10.41 2.15 2.83
CA HIS A 74 10.33 1.71 1.43
C HIS A 74 11.31 0.58 1.10
N ASP A 75 12.54 0.67 1.63
CA ASP A 75 13.60 -0.29 1.32
C ASP A 75 13.42 -1.64 2.02
N GLU A 76 12.56 -1.72 3.02
CA GLU A 76 12.31 -2.97 3.74
C GLU A 76 11.37 -3.90 2.98
N VAL A 77 10.71 -3.44 1.92
CA VAL A 77 9.83 -4.27 1.11
C VAL A 77 10.68 -5.22 0.26
N PRO A 78 10.44 -6.55 0.35
CA PRO A 78 11.22 -7.52 -0.43
C PRO A 78 11.01 -7.34 -1.94
N ASP A 79 12.09 -7.49 -2.71
CA ASP A 79 12.02 -7.37 -4.17
C ASP A 79 11.11 -8.41 -4.81
N GLU A 80 11.02 -9.60 -4.23
CA GLU A 80 10.11 -10.65 -4.69
C GLU A 80 8.64 -10.20 -4.63
N LEU A 81 8.27 -9.50 -3.57
CA LEU A 81 6.94 -8.93 -3.42
C LEU A 81 6.69 -7.86 -4.48
N VAL A 82 7.68 -7.01 -4.72
CA VAL A 82 7.60 -5.96 -5.75
C VAL A 82 7.30 -6.57 -7.11
N GLU A 83 7.99 -7.66 -7.48
CA GLU A 83 7.77 -8.36 -8.75
C GLU A 83 6.37 -8.99 -8.81
N ARG A 84 5.87 -9.53 -7.71
CA ARG A 84 4.49 -10.07 -7.66
C ARG A 84 3.44 -8.98 -7.87
N VAL A 85 3.63 -7.83 -7.24
CA VAL A 85 2.74 -6.66 -7.43
C VAL A 85 2.79 -6.18 -8.87
N HIS A 86 3.98 -6.03 -9.42
CA HIS A 86 4.19 -5.61 -10.80
C HIS A 86 3.47 -6.56 -11.77
N ASP A 87 3.64 -7.86 -11.58
CA ASP A 87 2.99 -8.88 -12.42
C ASP A 87 1.46 -8.77 -12.36
N ARG A 88 0.90 -8.57 -11.16
CA ARG A 88 -0.56 -8.41 -11.01
C ARG A 88 -1.07 -7.15 -11.70
N VAL A 89 -0.31 -6.06 -11.67
CA VAL A 89 -0.67 -4.82 -12.40
C VAL A 89 -0.69 -5.07 -13.91
N LEU A 90 0.30 -5.78 -14.43
CA LEU A 90 0.34 -6.15 -15.84
C LEU A 90 -0.84 -7.04 -16.24
N ARG A 91 -1.39 -7.81 -15.32
CA ARG A 91 -2.57 -8.65 -15.54
C ARG A 91 -3.89 -7.94 -15.24
N GLY A 92 -3.86 -6.66 -14.91
CA GLY A 92 -5.05 -5.84 -14.81
C GLY A 92 -5.43 -5.29 -13.44
N MET A 93 -4.66 -5.58 -12.37
CA MET A 93 -4.90 -4.99 -11.05
C MET A 93 -4.62 -3.48 -11.09
N GLY A 94 -5.53 -2.67 -10.52
CA GLY A 94 -5.29 -1.25 -10.34
C GLY A 94 -4.27 -1.01 -9.21
N PHE A 95 -3.45 0.03 -9.36
CA PHE A 95 -2.47 0.42 -8.34
C PHE A 95 -2.57 1.93 -8.09
N ILE A 96 -2.76 2.32 -6.83
CA ILE A 96 -2.85 3.71 -6.43
C ILE A 96 -1.75 3.98 -5.40
N ALA A 97 -0.78 4.82 -5.75
CA ALA A 97 0.28 5.25 -4.85
C ALA A 97 -0.11 6.58 -4.20
N LEU A 98 -0.21 6.60 -2.88
CA LEU A 98 -0.62 7.77 -2.14
C LEU A 98 0.60 8.58 -1.67
N HIS A 99 0.63 9.87 -2.04
CA HIS A 99 1.59 10.87 -1.55
C HIS A 99 3.04 10.36 -1.55
N SER A 100 3.63 10.13 -0.37
CA SER A 100 5.03 9.67 -0.25
C SER A 100 5.30 8.29 -0.85
N ALA A 101 4.27 7.54 -1.22
CA ALA A 101 4.43 6.28 -1.93
C ALA A 101 4.98 6.43 -3.35
N HIS A 102 5.17 7.66 -3.84
CA HIS A 102 5.90 7.92 -5.09
C HIS A 102 7.31 7.32 -5.06
N PHE A 103 7.88 7.14 -3.87
CA PHE A 103 9.22 6.59 -3.69
C PHE A 103 9.21 5.10 -3.32
N SER A 104 8.06 4.47 -3.30
CA SER A 104 7.93 3.04 -3.03
C SER A 104 8.52 2.19 -4.16
N LYS A 105 9.04 1.03 -3.82
CA LYS A 105 9.60 0.11 -4.81
C LYS A 105 8.59 -0.29 -5.89
N PRO A 106 7.32 -0.64 -5.56
CA PRO A 106 6.34 -0.96 -6.60
C PRO A 106 6.10 0.20 -7.58
N PHE A 107 5.97 1.42 -7.08
CA PHE A 107 5.75 2.58 -7.93
C PHE A 107 6.94 2.85 -8.84
N LYS A 108 8.16 2.83 -8.29
CA LYS A 108 9.39 2.99 -9.09
C LYS A 108 9.51 1.91 -10.17
N ARG A 109 9.17 0.67 -9.82
CA ARG A 109 9.21 -0.46 -10.76
C ARG A 109 8.24 -0.27 -11.92
N LEU A 110 7.03 0.21 -11.62
CA LEU A 110 5.99 0.46 -12.63
C LEU A 110 6.33 1.65 -13.52
N MET A 111 6.87 2.72 -12.94
CA MET A 111 7.20 3.95 -13.68
C MET A 111 8.52 3.85 -14.45
N GLY A 112 9.44 2.98 -14.01
CA GLY A 112 10.74 2.80 -14.66
C GLY A 112 11.71 3.95 -14.44
N THR A 113 11.51 4.79 -13.41
CA THR A 113 12.36 5.92 -13.08
C THR A 113 12.70 5.94 -11.59
N SER A 114 13.56 6.87 -11.17
CA SER A 114 13.89 7.04 -9.75
C SER A 114 12.73 7.59 -8.94
N CYS A 115 11.74 8.22 -9.57
CA CYS A 115 10.59 8.86 -8.93
C CYS A 115 10.99 9.86 -7.85
N ALA A 116 12.19 10.42 -7.93
CA ALA A 116 12.71 11.39 -6.96
C ALA A 116 11.99 12.73 -7.10
N LEU A 117 11.78 13.39 -5.95
CA LEU A 117 11.21 14.74 -5.91
C LEU A 117 12.32 15.76 -5.73
N HIS A 118 12.16 16.92 -6.36
CA HIS A 118 13.03 18.06 -6.18
C HIS A 118 12.20 19.25 -5.69
N TRP A 119 12.54 19.77 -4.52
CA TRP A 119 11.86 20.92 -3.95
C TRP A 119 12.41 22.21 -4.56
N ARG A 120 11.52 23.12 -4.88
CA ARG A 120 11.88 24.44 -5.44
C ARG A 120 11.95 25.49 -4.33
#